data_b2ee114759d5ffb5ba32ce216efe8679
#
_entry.id   b2ee114759d5ffb5ba32ce216efe8679
#
_cell.length_a   1.000
_cell.length_b   1.000
_cell.length_c   1.000
_cell.angle_alpha   90.00
_cell.angle_beta   90.00
_cell.angle_gamma   90.00
#
_symmetry.space_group_name_H-M   'P 1'
#
loop_
_entity.id
_entity.type
_entity.pdbx_description
1 polymer ?
#
loop_
_entity_poly.entity_id
_entity_poly.type
_entity_poly.pdbx_seq_one_letter_code
_entity_poly.pdbx_strand_id
1 'polypeptide(L)'
;MSKVTFRLIIINIFLSTAFASFEKELQTQLILAEPGDTITLDEGRFEILGTLSMEGKENIVIRGAGMDQTILSFSNQIEGAQGLSITNCKRIILENFTIQNTIGDGIKVQYTDGIVFRNVKAEWTGGPKETNGAYGLYPVQCSNVLIEYSMSIGASDAGLYVGQSKNIIVRSSEVYHNVAGIEIENSINADVYNNYAHDNTGGILIFDLPDLIQKSGKNVRIFNNLIENNNLDNFAPEGNIVGQVPPGTGIMVMAVEKVEIFKNTIRNNKTAGTTIVSYFITEEAIKDSLYNPYTASIYIHDNIYERESQLPTLNHDIGVLLALRFRCHVPDIIYDGMPDPRYANADGQIPADRRLCLENNLNAGYVNLDISKNFNKWYSPFIASFSTDEDECNCSQTPISAVKLNIIE
;
A
#
# COMPACT_ATOMS: atom_id res chain seq x y z
N MET A 1 30.65 -22.08 42.41
CA MET A 1 29.96 -21.93 41.11
C MET A 1 28.44 -22.27 41.10
N SER A 2 27.79 -22.57 42.22
CA SER A 2 26.40 -23.10 42.14
C SER A 2 25.24 -22.11 42.44
N LYS A 3 25.51 -20.96 43.06
CA LYS A 3 24.43 -20.03 43.45
C LYS A 3 24.02 -19.00 42.34
N VAL A 4 24.91 -18.68 41.43
CA VAL A 4 24.62 -17.70 40.34
C VAL A 4 23.85 -18.37 39.21
N THR A 5 24.15 -19.62 38.88
CA THR A 5 23.48 -20.38 37.82
C THR A 5 22.02 -20.71 38.21
N PHE A 6 21.75 -20.97 39.48
CA PHE A 6 20.39 -21.27 39.95
C PHE A 6 19.47 -20.03 39.95
N ARG A 7 20.00 -18.81 40.23
CA ARG A 7 19.21 -17.58 40.15
C ARG A 7 18.87 -17.19 38.71
N LEU A 8 19.77 -17.40 37.74
CA LEU A 8 19.51 -17.18 36.33
C LEU A 8 18.45 -18.10 35.73
N ILE A 9 18.47 -19.39 36.15
CA ILE A 9 17.46 -20.35 35.69
C ILE A 9 16.09 -20.04 36.29
N ILE A 10 16.00 -19.64 37.55
CA ILE A 10 14.72 -19.26 38.19
C ILE A 10 14.15 -17.99 37.54
N ILE A 11 14.97 -16.97 37.24
CA ILE A 11 14.50 -15.75 36.59
C ILE A 11 13.97 -16.05 35.20
N ASN A 12 14.63 -16.88 34.39
CA ASN A 12 14.14 -17.29 33.08
C ASN A 12 12.84 -18.09 33.12
N ILE A 13 12.66 -18.97 34.13
CA ILE A 13 11.43 -19.73 34.29
C ILE A 13 10.27 -18.82 34.71
N PHE A 14 10.49 -17.85 35.58
CA PHE A 14 9.44 -16.88 35.98
C PHE A 14 9.07 -15.94 34.84
N LEU A 15 10.01 -15.48 34.02
CA LEU A 15 9.71 -14.68 32.83
C LEU A 15 8.89 -15.50 31.81
N SER A 16 9.31 -16.73 31.50
CA SER A 16 8.60 -17.55 30.49
C SER A 16 7.16 -17.90 30.90
N THR A 17 6.91 -18.11 32.19
CA THR A 17 5.55 -18.35 32.71
C THR A 17 4.69 -17.10 32.70
N ALA A 18 5.25 -15.91 32.90
CA ALA A 18 4.51 -14.65 32.84
C ALA A 18 4.09 -14.31 31.42
N PHE A 19 4.95 -14.53 30.41
CA PHE A 19 4.63 -14.30 29.00
C PHE A 19 3.55 -15.25 28.48
N ALA A 20 3.67 -16.53 28.73
CA ALA A 20 2.63 -17.52 28.38
C ALA A 20 1.28 -17.25 29.08
N SER A 21 1.29 -16.57 30.23
CA SER A 21 0.10 -16.12 30.93
C SER A 21 -0.61 -14.96 30.22
N PHE A 22 0.12 -13.93 29.78
CA PHE A 22 -0.45 -12.77 29.10
C PHE A 22 -1.06 -13.15 27.74
N GLU A 23 -0.32 -13.86 26.89
CA GLU A 23 -0.79 -14.31 25.58
C GLU A 23 -2.08 -15.15 25.71
N LYS A 24 -2.09 -16.11 26.63
CA LYS A 24 -3.26 -16.96 26.89
C LYS A 24 -4.46 -16.15 27.39
N GLU A 25 -4.22 -15.19 28.28
CA GLU A 25 -5.26 -14.31 28.81
C GLU A 25 -5.86 -13.43 27.70
N LEU A 26 -5.00 -12.76 26.92
CA LEU A 26 -5.43 -11.94 25.78
C LEU A 26 -6.20 -12.79 24.75
N GLN A 27 -5.68 -13.96 24.36
CA GLN A 27 -6.38 -14.85 23.42
C GLN A 27 -7.74 -15.29 24.00
N THR A 28 -7.84 -15.52 25.29
CA THR A 28 -9.10 -15.86 25.96
C THR A 28 -10.10 -14.70 25.89
N GLN A 29 -9.65 -13.46 26.15
CA GLN A 29 -10.47 -12.26 26.02
C GLN A 29 -10.99 -12.07 24.59
N LEU A 30 -10.12 -12.25 23.57
CA LEU A 30 -10.51 -12.17 22.15
C LEU A 30 -11.57 -13.20 21.77
N ILE A 31 -11.49 -14.43 22.30
CA ILE A 31 -12.47 -15.50 22.05
C ILE A 31 -13.79 -15.24 22.76
N LEU A 32 -13.75 -14.78 24.01
CA LEU A 32 -14.94 -14.62 24.85
C LEU A 32 -15.60 -13.25 24.74
N ALA A 33 -15.01 -12.29 24.01
CA ALA A 33 -15.54 -10.94 23.86
C ALA A 33 -16.99 -10.94 23.43
N GLU A 34 -17.81 -10.13 24.08
CA GLU A 34 -19.21 -9.89 23.79
C GLU A 34 -19.43 -8.51 23.13
N PRO A 35 -20.50 -8.31 22.36
CA PRO A 35 -20.75 -7.04 21.70
C PRO A 35 -20.78 -5.84 22.67
N GLY A 36 -19.91 -4.86 22.42
CA GLY A 36 -19.72 -3.68 23.25
C GLY A 36 -18.49 -3.73 24.16
N ASP A 37 -17.78 -4.83 24.19
CA ASP A 37 -16.59 -4.97 25.03
C ASP A 37 -15.41 -4.11 24.51
N THR A 38 -14.64 -3.63 25.49
CA THR A 38 -13.32 -3.04 25.25
C THR A 38 -12.25 -3.92 25.90
N ILE A 39 -11.41 -4.54 25.07
CA ILE A 39 -10.23 -5.27 25.52
C ILE A 39 -9.10 -4.28 25.67
N THR A 40 -8.71 -4.00 26.93
CA THR A 40 -7.66 -3.04 27.24
C THR A 40 -6.33 -3.75 27.40
N LEU A 41 -5.32 -3.27 26.69
CA LEU A 41 -3.95 -3.74 26.78
C LEU A 41 -3.16 -2.74 27.63
N ASP A 42 -2.51 -3.23 28.68
CA ASP A 42 -1.70 -2.41 29.56
C ASP A 42 -0.48 -1.80 28.83
N GLU A 43 0.10 -0.79 29.45
CA GLU A 43 1.41 -0.28 29.07
C GLU A 43 2.48 -1.36 29.31
N GLY A 44 3.33 -1.61 28.30
CA GLY A 44 4.41 -2.58 28.39
C GLY A 44 4.77 -3.21 27.05
N ARG A 45 5.79 -4.06 27.09
CA ARG A 45 6.21 -4.91 25.99
C ARG A 45 5.89 -6.37 26.32
N PHE A 46 5.05 -6.97 25.51
CA PHE A 46 4.55 -8.33 25.70
C PHE A 46 5.06 -9.24 24.59
N GLU A 47 5.78 -10.29 24.93
CA GLU A 47 6.23 -11.30 23.98
C GLU A 47 5.08 -12.28 23.69
N ILE A 48 4.78 -12.46 22.41
CA ILE A 48 3.73 -13.32 21.89
C ILE A 48 4.37 -14.39 21.01
N LEU A 49 4.01 -15.64 21.24
CA LEU A 49 4.60 -16.80 20.58
C LEU A 49 3.74 -17.36 19.44
N GLY A 50 2.44 -17.09 19.45
CA GLY A 50 1.49 -17.54 18.43
C GLY A 50 0.69 -16.41 17.82
N THR A 51 -0.03 -16.67 16.74
CA THR A 51 -0.99 -15.73 16.18
C THR A 51 -2.15 -15.51 17.15
N LEU A 52 -2.41 -14.26 17.51
CA LEU A 52 -3.65 -13.88 18.20
C LEU A 52 -4.81 -13.86 17.20
N SER A 53 -5.97 -14.38 17.59
CA SER A 53 -7.10 -14.46 16.66
C SER A 53 -8.45 -14.09 17.28
N MET A 54 -9.28 -13.41 16.47
CA MET A 54 -10.67 -13.07 16.81
C MET A 54 -11.57 -13.35 15.61
N GLU A 55 -12.65 -14.08 15.81
CA GLU A 55 -13.57 -14.45 14.75
C GLU A 55 -15.05 -14.25 15.15
N GLY A 56 -15.87 -13.78 14.19
CA GLY A 56 -17.31 -13.69 14.36
C GLY A 56 -17.79 -12.68 15.40
N LYS A 57 -16.97 -11.67 15.75
CA LYS A 57 -17.27 -10.67 16.79
C LYS A 57 -17.87 -9.40 16.22
N GLU A 58 -18.59 -8.70 17.05
CA GLU A 58 -19.27 -7.45 16.67
C GLU A 58 -19.13 -6.38 17.77
N ASN A 59 -18.88 -5.11 17.36
CA ASN A 59 -18.74 -3.96 18.25
C ASN A 59 -17.64 -4.16 19.32
N ILE A 60 -16.45 -4.56 18.94
CA ILE A 60 -15.34 -4.77 19.86
C ILE A 60 -14.28 -3.67 19.66
N VAL A 61 -13.76 -3.16 20.77
CA VAL A 61 -12.60 -2.27 20.79
C VAL A 61 -11.41 -3.02 21.39
N ILE A 62 -10.26 -3.00 20.72
CA ILE A 62 -8.97 -3.43 21.28
C ILE A 62 -8.13 -2.18 21.44
N ARG A 63 -7.80 -1.82 22.69
CA ARG A 63 -7.17 -0.54 23.02
C ARG A 63 -5.92 -0.73 23.85
N GLY A 64 -4.78 -0.23 23.36
CA GLY A 64 -3.56 -0.07 24.13
C GLY A 64 -3.45 1.32 24.78
N ALA A 65 -2.35 1.55 25.47
CA ALA A 65 -2.04 2.83 26.12
C ALA A 65 -1.46 3.88 25.13
N GLY A 66 -0.88 3.41 24.02
CA GLY A 66 -0.28 4.24 22.96
C GLY A 66 0.64 3.40 22.06
N MET A 67 0.93 3.89 20.83
CA MET A 67 1.83 3.16 19.91
C MET A 67 3.20 2.86 20.51
N ASP A 68 3.74 3.77 21.33
CA ASP A 68 5.06 3.60 21.95
C ASP A 68 4.97 3.05 23.37
N GLN A 69 3.77 2.84 23.89
CA GLN A 69 3.53 2.40 25.26
C GLN A 69 3.09 0.93 25.34
N THR A 70 2.23 0.49 24.43
CA THR A 70 1.79 -0.93 24.36
C THR A 70 2.38 -1.59 23.13
N ILE A 71 3.25 -2.57 23.31
CA ILE A 71 3.96 -3.27 22.25
C ILE A 71 3.72 -4.77 22.36
N LEU A 72 3.07 -5.34 21.36
CA LEU A 72 2.94 -6.79 21.17
C LEU A 72 4.10 -7.25 20.26
N SER A 73 5.08 -7.92 20.87
CA SER A 73 6.30 -8.36 20.20
C SER A 73 6.19 -9.82 19.78
N PHE A 74 6.35 -10.08 18.50
CA PHE A 74 6.37 -11.41 17.90
C PHE A 74 7.79 -11.86 17.53
N SER A 75 8.81 -11.25 18.12
CA SER A 75 10.22 -11.55 17.81
C SER A 75 10.60 -13.03 18.03
N ASN A 76 9.85 -13.73 18.86
CA ASN A 76 10.04 -15.15 19.16
C ASN A 76 8.83 -16.00 18.73
N GLN A 77 8.07 -15.54 17.75
CA GLN A 77 6.90 -16.25 17.22
C GLN A 77 7.31 -17.64 16.69
N ILE A 78 6.59 -18.68 17.11
CA ILE A 78 6.83 -20.07 16.72
C ILE A 78 5.62 -20.74 16.08
N GLU A 79 4.44 -20.13 16.18
CA GLU A 79 3.18 -20.64 15.63
C GLU A 79 2.42 -19.57 14.87
N GLY A 80 1.76 -19.97 13.78
CA GLY A 80 1.02 -19.07 12.90
C GLY A 80 1.94 -18.20 12.04
N ALA A 81 1.33 -17.32 11.27
CA ALA A 81 2.05 -16.41 10.36
C ALA A 81 1.76 -14.93 10.67
N GLN A 82 0.53 -14.59 11.05
CA GLN A 82 0.14 -13.23 11.39
C GLN A 82 0.43 -12.92 12.86
N GLY A 83 0.55 -11.63 13.18
CA GLY A 83 0.52 -11.18 14.57
C GLY A 83 -0.89 -11.24 15.13
N LEU A 84 -1.82 -10.46 14.57
CA LEU A 84 -3.25 -10.49 14.92
C LEU A 84 -4.08 -10.81 13.68
N SER A 85 -4.97 -11.79 13.77
CA SER A 85 -5.91 -12.21 12.73
C SER A 85 -7.36 -11.96 13.18
N ILE A 86 -8.10 -11.16 12.40
CA ILE A 86 -9.52 -10.83 12.66
C ILE A 86 -10.34 -11.25 11.44
N THR A 87 -11.35 -12.09 11.65
CA THR A 87 -12.10 -12.68 10.54
C THR A 87 -13.60 -12.67 10.80
N ASN A 88 -14.40 -12.39 9.75
CA ASN A 88 -15.88 -12.46 9.81
C ASN A 88 -16.47 -11.58 10.92
N CYS A 89 -15.90 -10.41 11.18
CA CYS A 89 -16.29 -9.50 12.24
C CYS A 89 -17.09 -8.31 11.72
N LYS A 90 -17.63 -7.51 12.67
CA LYS A 90 -18.36 -6.30 12.34
C LYS A 90 -18.12 -5.21 13.36
N ARG A 91 -17.79 -3.98 12.88
CA ARG A 91 -17.52 -2.80 13.72
C ARG A 91 -16.45 -3.06 14.77
N ILE A 92 -15.23 -3.26 14.31
CA ILE A 92 -14.05 -3.47 15.14
C ILE A 92 -13.18 -2.21 15.14
N ILE A 93 -12.70 -1.83 16.31
CA ILE A 93 -11.76 -0.72 16.48
C ILE A 93 -10.48 -1.25 17.11
N LEU A 94 -9.36 -0.99 16.44
CA LEU A 94 -8.02 -1.28 16.94
C LEU A 94 -7.33 0.06 17.17
N GLU A 95 -6.87 0.34 18.39
CA GLU A 95 -6.29 1.64 18.67
C GLU A 95 -5.17 1.63 19.72
N ASN A 96 -4.19 2.53 19.53
CA ASN A 96 -3.17 2.87 20.51
C ASN A 96 -2.23 1.71 20.89
N PHE A 97 -1.73 0.93 19.95
CA PHE A 97 -0.73 -0.11 20.21
C PHE A 97 0.16 -0.40 18.99
N THR A 98 1.24 -1.12 19.24
CA THR A 98 2.18 -1.58 18.21
C THR A 98 2.22 -3.09 18.14
N ILE A 99 2.30 -3.62 16.91
CA ILE A 99 2.69 -5.00 16.60
C ILE A 99 4.09 -4.98 16.00
N GLN A 100 4.99 -5.79 16.53
CA GLN A 100 6.38 -5.85 16.08
C GLN A 100 6.84 -7.24 15.68
N ASN A 101 7.63 -7.32 14.59
CA ASN A 101 8.45 -8.47 14.20
C ASN A 101 7.65 -9.78 14.03
N THR A 102 6.48 -9.70 13.43
CA THR A 102 5.71 -10.87 13.03
C THR A 102 6.43 -11.67 11.92
N ILE A 103 6.25 -12.98 11.88
CA ILE A 103 6.82 -13.83 10.81
C ILE A 103 6.18 -13.48 9.47
N GLY A 104 4.86 -13.31 9.44
CA GLY A 104 4.10 -12.87 8.27
C GLY A 104 3.44 -11.52 8.51
N ASP A 105 2.17 -11.37 8.14
CA ASP A 105 1.47 -10.08 8.22
C ASP A 105 1.39 -9.55 9.67
N GLY A 106 1.44 -8.24 9.84
CA GLY A 106 1.27 -7.62 11.16
C GLY A 106 -0.13 -7.83 11.69
N ILE A 107 -1.12 -7.12 11.13
CA ILE A 107 -2.54 -7.28 11.48
C ILE A 107 -3.35 -7.59 10.22
N LYS A 108 -3.85 -8.80 10.10
CA LYS A 108 -4.74 -9.21 9.02
C LYS A 108 -6.19 -9.13 9.46
N VAL A 109 -7.00 -8.41 8.69
CA VAL A 109 -8.45 -8.34 8.89
C VAL A 109 -9.15 -8.80 7.61
N GLN A 110 -10.02 -9.80 7.70
CA GLN A 110 -10.67 -10.36 6.52
C GLN A 110 -12.19 -10.51 6.74
N TYR A 111 -12.98 -10.27 5.68
CA TYR A 111 -14.45 -10.39 5.71
C TYR A 111 -15.12 -9.59 6.83
N THR A 112 -14.63 -8.38 7.09
CA THR A 112 -15.10 -7.53 8.18
C THR A 112 -15.78 -6.28 7.62
N ASP A 113 -16.97 -5.96 8.16
CA ASP A 113 -17.68 -4.72 7.84
C ASP A 113 -17.54 -3.70 8.97
N GLY A 114 -16.86 -2.59 8.70
CA GLY A 114 -16.49 -1.59 9.69
C GLY A 114 -15.24 -1.99 10.46
N ILE A 115 -14.07 -1.63 9.95
CA ILE A 115 -12.78 -1.77 10.66
C ILE A 115 -12.09 -0.42 10.76
N VAL A 116 -11.66 -0.08 11.95
CA VAL A 116 -10.89 1.13 12.26
C VAL A 116 -9.54 0.74 12.82
N PHE A 117 -8.48 1.23 12.18
CA PHE A 117 -7.14 1.30 12.75
C PHE A 117 -6.85 2.75 13.10
N ARG A 118 -6.67 3.06 14.37
CA ARG A 118 -6.40 4.40 14.86
C ARG A 118 -5.19 4.40 15.77
N ASN A 119 -4.14 5.13 15.38
CA ASN A 119 -2.91 5.18 16.17
C ASN A 119 -2.34 3.76 16.43
N VAL A 120 -2.27 2.94 15.36
CA VAL A 120 -1.74 1.57 15.39
C VAL A 120 -0.47 1.52 14.54
N LYS A 121 0.57 0.86 15.07
CA LYS A 121 1.83 0.69 14.35
C LYS A 121 2.11 -0.79 14.07
N ALA A 122 2.56 -1.09 12.85
CA ALA A 122 3.16 -2.37 12.49
C ALA A 122 4.62 -2.13 12.11
N GLU A 123 5.56 -2.88 12.70
CA GLU A 123 6.98 -2.60 12.54
C GLU A 123 7.85 -3.85 12.54
N TRP A 124 8.82 -3.92 11.62
CA TRP A 124 9.94 -4.86 11.63
C TRP A 124 11.22 -4.13 12.00
N THR A 125 11.65 -4.25 13.24
CA THR A 125 12.76 -3.48 13.83
C THR A 125 14.14 -3.83 13.27
N GLY A 126 14.24 -4.92 12.51
CA GLY A 126 15.47 -5.36 11.83
C GLY A 126 15.79 -4.58 10.54
N GLY A 127 14.97 -3.58 10.17
CA GLY A 127 15.05 -2.84 8.91
C GLY A 127 14.48 -3.61 7.73
N PRO A 128 14.53 -3.02 6.51
CA PRO A 128 14.00 -3.60 5.28
C PRO A 128 14.67 -4.94 4.92
N LYS A 129 13.88 -5.99 4.76
CA LYS A 129 14.35 -7.34 4.39
C LYS A 129 13.23 -8.11 3.70
N GLU A 130 13.57 -8.92 2.71
CA GLU A 130 12.64 -9.84 2.04
C GLU A 130 12.00 -10.87 3.00
N THR A 131 12.65 -11.16 4.12
CA THR A 131 12.16 -12.10 5.14
C THR A 131 11.19 -11.48 6.14
N ASN A 132 10.94 -10.18 6.08
CA ASN A 132 9.91 -9.55 6.87
C ASN A 132 8.51 -9.99 6.40
N GLY A 133 7.50 -9.82 7.24
CA GLY A 133 6.13 -10.07 6.82
C GLY A 133 5.70 -9.17 5.65
N ALA A 134 4.78 -9.67 4.85
CA ALA A 134 4.36 -9.00 3.63
C ALA A 134 3.63 -7.68 3.93
N TYR A 135 2.64 -7.69 4.79
CA TYR A 135 1.74 -6.56 5.03
C TYR A 135 1.75 -6.10 6.48
N GLY A 136 1.84 -4.77 6.69
CA GLY A 136 1.77 -4.20 8.04
C GLY A 136 0.34 -4.20 8.58
N LEU A 137 -0.51 -3.30 8.10
CA LEU A 137 -1.95 -3.30 8.37
C LEU A 137 -2.67 -3.77 7.11
N TYR A 138 -3.38 -4.89 7.21
CA TYR A 138 -3.86 -5.68 6.09
C TYR A 138 -5.37 -5.97 6.15
N PRO A 139 -6.26 -5.00 5.93
CA PRO A 139 -7.66 -5.28 5.65
C PRO A 139 -7.86 -5.77 4.21
N VAL A 140 -8.47 -6.96 4.06
CA VAL A 140 -8.77 -7.59 2.77
C VAL A 140 -10.21 -8.11 2.75
N GLN A 141 -10.91 -7.92 1.63
CA GLN A 141 -12.32 -8.31 1.48
C GLN A 141 -13.21 -7.71 2.58
N CYS A 142 -12.89 -6.46 2.97
CA CYS A 142 -13.59 -5.70 3.98
C CYS A 142 -14.47 -4.60 3.36
N SER A 143 -15.37 -4.05 4.17
CA SER A 143 -16.12 -2.83 3.82
C SER A 143 -16.05 -1.82 4.96
N ASN A 144 -16.16 -0.52 4.62
CA ASN A 144 -16.08 0.57 5.58
C ASN A 144 -14.78 0.52 6.40
N VAL A 145 -13.65 0.68 5.70
CA VAL A 145 -12.28 0.61 6.25
C VAL A 145 -11.78 2.02 6.55
N LEU A 146 -11.34 2.26 7.78
CA LEU A 146 -10.64 3.48 8.19
C LEU A 146 -9.26 3.14 8.74
N ILE A 147 -8.21 3.70 8.14
CA ILE A 147 -6.85 3.68 8.69
C ILE A 147 -6.44 5.14 8.90
N GLU A 148 -6.20 5.52 10.14
CA GLU A 148 -5.83 6.90 10.47
C GLU A 148 -4.79 7.00 11.58
N TYR A 149 -3.94 8.02 11.52
CA TYR A 149 -2.88 8.28 12.51
C TYR A 149 -2.01 7.04 12.79
N SER A 150 -1.90 6.16 11.80
CA SER A 150 -1.25 4.86 11.93
C SER A 150 0.09 4.85 11.21
N MET A 151 0.92 3.86 11.52
CA MET A 151 2.28 3.78 10.98
C MET A 151 2.60 2.36 10.53
N SER A 152 3.37 2.22 9.42
CA SER A 152 3.94 0.92 9.05
C SER A 152 5.36 1.05 8.55
N ILE A 153 6.24 0.14 9.02
CA ILE A 153 7.69 0.20 8.83
C ILE A 153 8.24 -1.20 8.53
N GLY A 154 8.88 -1.34 7.39
CA GLY A 154 9.68 -2.52 7.07
C GLY A 154 8.94 -3.70 6.44
N ALA A 155 7.70 -3.52 5.96
CA ALA A 155 6.94 -4.55 5.26
C ALA A 155 7.60 -4.94 3.93
N SER A 156 7.70 -6.24 3.64
CA SER A 156 8.35 -6.75 2.41
C SER A 156 7.45 -6.70 1.17
N ASP A 157 6.22 -6.24 1.33
CA ASP A 157 5.26 -5.97 0.28
C ASP A 157 4.65 -4.58 0.51
N ALA A 158 3.60 -4.42 1.32
CA ALA A 158 3.01 -3.11 1.57
C ALA A 158 2.83 -2.77 3.05
N GLY A 159 3.19 -1.52 3.41
CA GLY A 159 3.02 -1.03 4.78
C GLY A 159 1.57 -0.98 5.21
N LEU A 160 0.76 -0.20 4.51
CA LEU A 160 -0.70 -0.17 4.65
C LEU A 160 -1.30 -0.73 3.36
N TYR A 161 -1.84 -1.93 3.43
CA TYR A 161 -2.49 -2.59 2.30
C TYR A 161 -4.00 -2.68 2.51
N VAL A 162 -4.77 -2.27 1.53
CA VAL A 162 -6.23 -2.48 1.51
C VAL A 162 -6.63 -3.14 0.21
N GLY A 163 -6.93 -4.43 0.26
CA GLY A 163 -7.24 -5.23 -0.92
C GLY A 163 -8.69 -5.70 -1.00
N GLN A 164 -9.22 -5.76 -2.23
CA GLN A 164 -10.53 -6.33 -2.54
C GLN A 164 -11.67 -5.80 -1.66
N SER A 165 -11.58 -4.53 -1.27
CA SER A 165 -12.41 -3.90 -0.25
C SER A 165 -13.24 -2.73 -0.81
N LYS A 166 -14.19 -2.20 0.00
CA LYS A 166 -15.10 -1.13 -0.43
C LYS A 166 -15.24 -0.06 0.64
N ASN A 167 -15.38 1.19 0.21
CA ASN A 167 -15.51 2.37 1.07
C ASN A 167 -14.34 2.47 2.05
N ILE A 168 -13.25 3.04 1.58
CA ILE A 168 -11.95 3.02 2.24
C ILE A 168 -11.50 4.45 2.48
N ILE A 169 -11.00 4.74 3.68
CA ILE A 169 -10.27 5.98 3.99
C ILE A 169 -8.94 5.60 4.63
N VAL A 170 -7.83 6.06 4.02
CA VAL A 170 -6.48 6.02 4.59
C VAL A 170 -5.99 7.45 4.74
N ARG A 171 -5.81 7.90 5.97
CA ARG A 171 -5.46 9.31 6.22
C ARG A 171 -4.51 9.53 7.38
N SER A 172 -3.78 10.64 7.34
CA SER A 172 -2.95 11.13 8.45
C SER A 172 -2.02 10.07 9.02
N SER A 173 -1.51 9.21 8.15
CA SER A 173 -0.68 8.05 8.47
C SER A 173 0.70 8.21 7.86
N GLU A 174 1.70 7.53 8.43
CA GLU A 174 3.09 7.60 8.00
C GLU A 174 3.60 6.20 7.64
N VAL A 175 4.28 6.08 6.49
CA VAL A 175 4.79 4.80 5.98
C VAL A 175 6.18 4.97 5.40
N TYR A 176 7.12 4.16 5.89
CA TYR A 176 8.50 4.22 5.41
C TYR A 176 9.24 2.89 5.55
N HIS A 177 10.29 2.72 4.76
CA HIS A 177 11.10 1.51 4.68
C HIS A 177 10.32 0.25 4.26
N ASN A 178 9.18 0.40 3.57
CA ASN A 178 8.42 -0.68 2.98
C ASN A 178 8.77 -0.83 1.48
N VAL A 179 8.34 -1.90 0.83
CA VAL A 179 8.36 -1.95 -0.63
C VAL A 179 7.29 -0.99 -1.15
N ALA A 180 6.02 -1.22 -0.91
CA ALA A 180 4.98 -0.21 -1.11
C ALA A 180 4.65 0.48 0.22
N GLY A 181 4.61 1.82 0.24
CA GLY A 181 4.17 2.54 1.44
C GLY A 181 2.70 2.28 1.72
N ILE A 182 1.82 2.68 0.80
CA ILE A 182 0.37 2.46 0.82
C ILE A 182 -0.02 1.74 -0.46
N GLU A 183 -0.83 0.69 -0.36
CA GLU A 183 -1.37 -0.02 -1.51
C GLU A 183 -2.88 -0.19 -1.41
N ILE A 184 -3.59 0.20 -2.48
CA ILE A 184 -5.03 -0.03 -2.65
C ILE A 184 -5.19 -0.95 -3.86
N GLU A 185 -5.59 -2.20 -3.61
CA GLU A 185 -5.63 -3.23 -4.64
C GLU A 185 -7.05 -3.74 -4.87
N ASN A 186 -7.49 -3.85 -6.14
CA ASN A 186 -8.80 -4.37 -6.53
C ASN A 186 -9.96 -3.83 -5.67
N SER A 187 -9.91 -2.55 -5.32
CA SER A 187 -10.80 -1.96 -4.32
C SER A 187 -11.69 -0.86 -4.94
N ILE A 188 -12.81 -0.58 -4.30
CA ILE A 188 -13.82 0.36 -4.83
C ILE A 188 -14.11 1.44 -3.80
N ASN A 189 -14.09 2.70 -4.23
CA ASN A 189 -14.32 3.89 -3.43
C ASN A 189 -13.25 4.04 -2.33
N ALA A 190 -12.10 4.59 -2.66
CA ALA A 190 -11.02 4.85 -1.72
C ALA A 190 -10.60 6.32 -1.71
N ASP A 191 -10.42 6.90 -0.53
CA ASP A 191 -9.81 8.20 -0.28
C ASP A 191 -8.49 7.99 0.46
N VAL A 192 -7.37 8.40 -0.15
CA VAL A 192 -6.02 8.32 0.42
C VAL A 192 -5.49 9.74 0.55
N TYR A 193 -5.44 10.29 1.77
CA TYR A 193 -5.11 11.71 1.93
C TYR A 193 -4.43 12.09 3.25
N ASN A 194 -3.70 13.21 3.22
CA ASN A 194 -2.93 13.73 4.34
C ASN A 194 -1.92 12.70 4.90
N ASN A 195 -1.44 11.76 4.08
CA ASN A 195 -0.45 10.78 4.50
C ASN A 195 0.96 11.27 4.17
N TYR A 196 1.93 10.72 4.89
CA TYR A 196 3.34 10.89 4.63
C TYR A 196 3.95 9.54 4.20
N ALA A 197 4.27 9.40 2.91
CA ALA A 197 4.87 8.20 2.33
C ALA A 197 6.29 8.52 1.86
N HIS A 198 7.30 8.02 2.57
CA HIS A 198 8.69 8.35 2.30
C HIS A 198 9.65 7.18 2.52
N ASP A 199 10.81 7.25 1.89
CA ASP A 199 11.87 6.24 2.05
C ASP A 199 11.39 4.78 1.84
N ASN A 200 10.35 4.58 1.01
CA ASN A 200 9.92 3.27 0.51
C ASN A 200 10.54 3.00 -0.88
N THR A 201 10.29 1.85 -1.46
CA THR A 201 10.60 1.61 -2.89
C THR A 201 9.59 2.34 -3.78
N GLY A 202 8.29 2.22 -3.48
CA GLY A 202 7.18 2.98 -4.04
C GLY A 202 6.33 3.63 -2.95
N GLY A 203 5.84 4.86 -3.18
CA GLY A 203 5.10 5.61 -2.16
C GLY A 203 3.66 5.14 -2.02
N ILE A 204 2.82 5.37 -3.04
CA ILE A 204 1.40 4.99 -3.08
C ILE A 204 1.11 4.22 -4.36
N LEU A 205 0.62 2.98 -4.23
CA LEU A 205 0.31 2.09 -5.34
C LEU A 205 -1.20 1.83 -5.40
N ILE A 206 -1.78 1.95 -6.61
CA ILE A 206 -3.20 1.68 -6.86
C ILE A 206 -3.27 0.65 -7.98
N PHE A 207 -3.53 -0.59 -7.62
CA PHE A 207 -3.46 -1.73 -8.52
C PHE A 207 -4.80 -2.42 -8.71
N ASP A 208 -5.03 -2.95 -9.92
CA ASP A 208 -6.03 -3.97 -10.19
C ASP A 208 -5.32 -5.16 -10.80
N LEU A 209 -5.43 -6.32 -10.15
CA LEU A 209 -4.73 -7.55 -10.53
C LEU A 209 -5.73 -8.62 -11.00
N PRO A 210 -5.32 -9.51 -11.92
CA PRO A 210 -6.15 -10.63 -12.36
C PRO A 210 -6.34 -11.68 -11.26
N ASP A 211 -7.23 -12.64 -11.52
CA ASP A 211 -7.46 -13.85 -10.70
C ASP A 211 -7.91 -13.59 -9.25
N LEU A 212 -8.33 -12.36 -8.90
CA LEU A 212 -8.90 -12.02 -7.59
C LEU A 212 -10.42 -12.04 -7.61
N ILE A 213 -11.04 -12.21 -6.42
CA ILE A 213 -12.50 -12.28 -6.26
C ILE A 213 -13.15 -10.93 -6.59
N GLN A 214 -12.66 -9.85 -5.96
CA GLN A 214 -13.09 -8.49 -6.29
C GLN A 214 -12.30 -8.04 -7.52
N LYS A 215 -13.03 -7.68 -8.57
CA LYS A 215 -12.48 -7.19 -9.84
C LYS A 215 -12.83 -5.73 -10.06
N SER A 216 -12.11 -5.09 -10.96
CA SER A 216 -12.39 -3.74 -11.45
C SER A 216 -12.32 -2.69 -10.35
N GLY A 217 -11.17 -2.54 -9.75
CA GLY A 217 -10.85 -1.45 -8.82
C GLY A 217 -11.14 -0.09 -9.45
N LYS A 218 -11.81 0.80 -8.69
CA LYS A 218 -12.21 2.11 -9.21
C LYS A 218 -12.63 3.12 -8.16
N ASN A 219 -12.78 4.37 -8.61
CA ASN A 219 -13.18 5.52 -7.79
C ASN A 219 -12.19 5.75 -6.64
N VAL A 220 -10.92 5.92 -6.96
CA VAL A 220 -9.85 6.19 -6.00
C VAL A 220 -9.44 7.66 -6.09
N ARG A 221 -9.35 8.33 -4.94
CA ARG A 221 -8.83 9.69 -4.82
C ARG A 221 -7.57 9.70 -3.98
N ILE A 222 -6.51 10.33 -4.50
CA ILE A 222 -5.22 10.48 -3.83
C ILE A 222 -4.95 11.98 -3.72
N PHE A 223 -5.01 12.54 -2.50
CA PHE A 223 -4.91 13.99 -2.39
C PHE A 223 -4.29 14.48 -1.07
N ASN A 224 -3.67 15.66 -1.12
CA ASN A 224 -3.03 16.29 0.03
C ASN A 224 -1.97 15.41 0.72
N ASN A 225 -1.35 14.44 0.03
CA ASN A 225 -0.27 13.63 0.58
C ASN A 225 1.09 14.30 0.35
N LEU A 226 2.03 14.03 1.23
CA LEU A 226 3.45 14.24 1.00
C LEU A 226 4.10 12.90 0.63
N ILE A 227 4.66 12.83 -0.58
CA ILE A 227 5.20 11.58 -1.16
C ILE A 227 6.62 11.86 -1.62
N GLU A 228 7.62 11.48 -0.80
CA GLU A 228 8.98 11.90 -1.08
C GLU A 228 10.04 10.82 -0.85
N ASN A 229 11.14 10.92 -1.58
CA ASN A 229 12.33 10.09 -1.37
C ASN A 229 12.05 8.58 -1.38
N ASN A 230 11.02 8.09 -2.07
CA ASN A 230 10.72 6.66 -2.15
C ASN A 230 11.74 5.95 -3.06
N ASN A 231 13.00 5.94 -2.63
CA ASN A 231 14.16 5.55 -3.41
C ASN A 231 14.84 4.27 -2.89
N LEU A 232 14.23 3.59 -1.92
CA LEU A 232 14.75 2.35 -1.36
C LEU A 232 14.81 1.26 -2.43
N ASP A 233 15.89 0.50 -2.46
CA ASP A 233 15.98 -0.65 -3.36
C ASP A 233 14.87 -1.66 -3.05
N ASN A 234 14.30 -2.24 -4.10
CA ASN A 234 13.20 -3.18 -3.95
C ASN A 234 13.69 -4.47 -3.29
N PHE A 235 13.06 -4.83 -2.17
CA PHE A 235 13.39 -6.02 -1.38
C PHE A 235 12.22 -7.00 -1.25
N ALA A 236 11.21 -6.88 -2.13
CA ALA A 236 10.10 -7.83 -2.17
C ALA A 236 10.62 -9.25 -2.47
N PRO A 237 10.02 -10.28 -1.89
CA PRO A 237 10.28 -11.67 -2.27
C PRO A 237 10.06 -11.90 -3.77
N GLU A 238 10.88 -12.75 -4.37
CA GLU A 238 10.77 -13.10 -5.78
C GLU A 238 9.37 -13.64 -6.12
N GLY A 239 8.79 -13.15 -7.21
CA GLY A 239 7.45 -13.54 -7.70
C GLY A 239 6.31 -12.66 -7.20
N ASN A 240 6.53 -11.75 -6.27
CA ASN A 240 5.51 -10.76 -5.89
C ASN A 240 5.41 -9.66 -6.96
N ILE A 241 4.19 -9.22 -7.27
CA ILE A 241 3.95 -8.16 -8.27
C ILE A 241 4.64 -6.84 -7.87
N VAL A 242 4.63 -6.51 -6.58
CA VAL A 242 5.31 -5.29 -6.09
C VAL A 242 6.84 -5.36 -6.28
N GLY A 243 7.41 -6.56 -6.47
CA GLY A 243 8.82 -6.73 -6.86
C GLY A 243 9.16 -6.10 -8.21
N GLN A 244 8.16 -5.86 -9.06
CA GLN A 244 8.32 -5.18 -10.35
C GLN A 244 8.20 -3.66 -10.25
N VAL A 245 7.93 -3.09 -9.08
CA VAL A 245 7.88 -1.64 -8.88
C VAL A 245 9.30 -1.07 -8.89
N PRO A 246 9.62 -0.14 -9.79
CA PRO A 246 10.95 0.47 -9.85
C PRO A 246 11.24 1.30 -8.60
N PRO A 247 12.39 1.15 -7.94
CA PRO A 247 12.83 2.07 -6.91
C PRO A 247 12.78 3.54 -7.38
N GLY A 248 12.24 4.41 -6.56
CA GLY A 248 12.06 5.82 -6.93
C GLY A 248 10.72 6.12 -7.58
N THR A 249 9.70 5.34 -7.29
CA THR A 249 8.32 5.58 -7.72
C THR A 249 7.55 6.32 -6.64
N GLY A 250 6.97 7.48 -6.96
CA GLY A 250 6.11 8.22 -6.03
C GLY A 250 4.71 7.63 -5.96
N ILE A 251 3.94 7.75 -7.04
CA ILE A 251 2.61 7.14 -7.19
C ILE A 251 2.63 6.22 -8.41
N MET A 252 2.01 5.04 -8.32
CA MET A 252 1.79 4.17 -9.47
C MET A 252 0.32 3.73 -9.53
N VAL A 253 -0.28 3.90 -10.71
CA VAL A 253 -1.64 3.41 -11.02
C VAL A 253 -1.52 2.36 -12.11
N MET A 254 -1.98 1.14 -11.82
CA MET A 254 -1.93 0.03 -12.78
C MET A 254 -3.29 -0.62 -12.96
N ALA A 255 -3.81 -0.57 -14.19
CA ALA A 255 -5.04 -1.23 -14.62
C ALA A 255 -6.32 -0.82 -13.84
N VAL A 256 -6.35 0.35 -13.22
CA VAL A 256 -7.49 0.86 -12.44
C VAL A 256 -8.26 1.91 -13.24
N GLU A 257 -9.58 1.94 -13.06
CA GLU A 257 -10.49 2.93 -13.68
C GLU A 257 -10.93 3.99 -12.68
N LYS A 258 -11.03 5.25 -13.13
CA LYS A 258 -11.47 6.40 -12.33
C LYS A 258 -10.58 6.65 -11.11
N VAL A 259 -9.42 7.20 -11.37
CA VAL A 259 -8.48 7.66 -10.33
C VAL A 259 -8.28 9.17 -10.47
N GLU A 260 -8.41 9.88 -9.36
CA GLU A 260 -8.18 11.32 -9.25
C GLU A 260 -7.00 11.58 -8.31
N ILE A 261 -5.95 12.23 -8.83
CA ILE A 261 -4.70 12.51 -8.11
C ILE A 261 -4.53 14.03 -8.06
N PHE A 262 -4.68 14.64 -6.87
CA PHE A 262 -4.70 16.10 -6.79
C PHE A 262 -4.17 16.65 -5.47
N LYS A 263 -3.61 17.85 -5.55
CA LYS A 263 -3.08 18.59 -4.38
C LYS A 263 -2.05 17.82 -3.56
N ASN A 264 -1.34 16.87 -4.17
CA ASN A 264 -0.22 16.21 -3.53
C ASN A 264 1.07 17.01 -3.73
N THR A 265 2.00 16.88 -2.79
CA THR A 265 3.41 17.26 -2.98
C THR A 265 4.21 15.98 -3.22
N ILE A 266 4.75 15.86 -4.41
CA ILE A 266 5.47 14.67 -4.89
C ILE A 266 6.89 15.10 -5.20
N ARG A 267 7.87 14.65 -4.39
CA ARG A 267 9.23 15.16 -4.55
C ARG A 267 10.31 14.10 -4.40
N ASN A 268 11.41 14.31 -5.13
CA ASN A 268 12.64 13.51 -5.02
C ASN A 268 12.46 11.99 -5.17
N ASN A 269 11.41 11.53 -5.86
CA ASN A 269 11.27 10.14 -6.26
C ASN A 269 12.08 9.96 -7.57
N LYS A 270 13.23 9.28 -7.49
CA LYS A 270 14.28 9.32 -8.53
C LYS A 270 13.86 8.77 -9.90
N THR A 271 12.89 7.89 -9.97
CA THR A 271 12.48 7.24 -11.24
C THR A 271 11.26 7.91 -11.84
N ALA A 272 10.19 8.09 -11.07
CA ALA A 272 8.97 8.74 -11.53
C ALA A 272 8.21 9.38 -10.36
N GLY A 273 7.65 10.57 -10.56
CA GLY A 273 6.71 11.17 -9.62
C GLY A 273 5.38 10.43 -9.62
N THR A 274 4.80 10.25 -10.81
CA THR A 274 3.54 9.51 -11.02
C THR A 274 3.64 8.66 -12.28
N THR A 275 3.27 7.38 -12.18
CA THR A 275 3.28 6.42 -13.29
C THR A 275 1.89 5.86 -13.51
N ILE A 276 1.40 5.91 -14.75
CA ILE A 276 0.11 5.39 -15.18
C ILE A 276 0.38 4.28 -16.20
N VAL A 277 0.04 3.05 -15.86
CA VAL A 277 0.37 1.88 -16.68
C VAL A 277 -0.77 0.89 -16.78
N SER A 278 -0.80 0.17 -17.87
CA SER A 278 -1.60 -1.04 -18.02
C SER A 278 -0.91 -2.23 -17.33
N TYR A 279 -1.65 -3.31 -17.09
CA TYR A 279 -1.08 -4.56 -16.56
C TYR A 279 -0.05 -5.20 -17.51
N PHE A 280 -0.09 -4.84 -18.79
CA PHE A 280 0.88 -5.36 -19.78
C PHE A 280 2.34 -5.01 -19.47
N ILE A 281 2.58 -4.01 -18.62
CA ILE A 281 3.94 -3.65 -18.17
C ILE A 281 4.60 -4.78 -17.36
N THR A 282 3.81 -5.69 -16.78
CA THR A 282 4.32 -6.81 -15.99
C THR A 282 4.84 -7.97 -16.88
N GLU A 283 4.50 -7.98 -18.17
CA GLU A 283 4.75 -9.07 -19.11
C GLU A 283 4.13 -10.42 -18.68
N GLU A 284 3.30 -10.45 -17.64
CA GLU A 284 2.63 -11.64 -17.14
C GLU A 284 1.42 -12.03 -18.00
N ALA A 285 1.18 -13.33 -18.13
CA ALA A 285 0.07 -13.85 -18.91
C ALA A 285 -1.28 -13.65 -18.21
N ILE A 286 -2.22 -12.96 -18.85
CA ILE A 286 -3.58 -12.77 -18.37
C ILE A 286 -4.41 -14.02 -18.69
N LYS A 287 -4.81 -14.76 -17.65
CA LYS A 287 -5.67 -15.96 -17.77
C LYS A 287 -7.14 -15.65 -17.50
N ASP A 288 -7.42 -14.64 -16.69
CA ASP A 288 -8.77 -14.19 -16.35
C ASP A 288 -9.40 -13.42 -17.53
N SER A 289 -10.30 -14.02 -18.25
CA SER A 289 -11.00 -13.40 -19.39
C SER A 289 -11.93 -12.23 -19.02
N LEU A 290 -12.22 -12.05 -17.73
CA LEU A 290 -13.05 -10.96 -17.21
C LEU A 290 -12.21 -9.79 -16.70
N TYR A 291 -10.90 -9.95 -16.63
CA TYR A 291 -9.98 -8.91 -16.18
C TYR A 291 -9.79 -7.83 -17.25
N ASN A 292 -9.76 -6.58 -16.81
CA ASN A 292 -9.43 -5.45 -17.65
C ASN A 292 -8.00 -4.97 -17.38
N PRO A 293 -7.05 -5.16 -18.28
CA PRO A 293 -5.65 -4.78 -18.05
C PRO A 293 -5.35 -3.29 -18.27
N TYR A 294 -6.32 -2.48 -18.68
CA TYR A 294 -6.11 -1.08 -19.03
C TYR A 294 -6.49 -0.13 -17.92
N THR A 295 -5.81 1.02 -17.86
CA THR A 295 -6.28 2.18 -17.10
C THR A 295 -7.28 2.98 -17.92
N ALA A 296 -8.25 3.61 -17.24
CA ALA A 296 -9.18 4.54 -17.89
C ALA A 296 -9.66 5.62 -16.91
N SER A 297 -10.01 6.80 -17.43
CA SER A 297 -10.56 7.90 -16.64
C SER A 297 -9.61 8.32 -15.51
N ILE A 298 -8.37 8.64 -15.85
CA ILE A 298 -7.36 9.10 -14.90
C ILE A 298 -7.28 10.63 -14.97
N TYR A 299 -7.41 11.30 -13.82
CA TYR A 299 -7.33 12.75 -13.72
C TYR A 299 -6.26 13.18 -12.72
N ILE A 300 -5.21 13.84 -13.20
CA ILE A 300 -4.08 14.31 -12.41
C ILE A 300 -4.07 15.83 -12.47
N HIS A 301 -4.32 16.51 -11.33
CA HIS A 301 -4.44 17.95 -11.34
C HIS A 301 -4.00 18.63 -10.04
N ASP A 302 -3.60 19.87 -10.13
CA ASP A 302 -3.24 20.73 -9.00
C ASP A 302 -2.15 20.12 -8.06
N ASN A 303 -1.31 19.21 -8.56
CA ASN A 303 -0.18 18.66 -7.80
C ASN A 303 1.05 19.54 -7.92
N ILE A 304 1.96 19.41 -6.96
CA ILE A 304 3.29 20.03 -6.98
C ILE A 304 4.32 18.92 -7.14
N TYR A 305 5.12 19.02 -8.20
CA TYR A 305 6.25 18.11 -8.43
C TYR A 305 7.55 18.86 -8.20
N GLU A 306 8.43 18.26 -7.39
CA GLU A 306 9.76 18.80 -7.11
C GLU A 306 10.78 17.68 -7.29
N ARG A 307 11.80 17.93 -8.11
CA ARG A 307 12.78 16.90 -8.41
C ARG A 307 14.17 17.47 -8.44
N GLU A 308 15.06 16.88 -7.67
CA GLU A 308 16.50 17.11 -7.85
C GLU A 308 17.01 16.42 -9.11
N SER A 309 18.03 17.01 -9.75
CA SER A 309 18.65 16.40 -10.92
C SER A 309 19.43 15.16 -10.51
N GLN A 310 18.83 13.98 -10.69
CA GLN A 310 19.41 12.68 -10.35
C GLN A 310 19.04 11.62 -11.37
N LEU A 311 19.87 10.59 -11.50
CA LEU A 311 19.58 9.45 -12.35
C LEU A 311 18.42 8.63 -11.76
N PRO A 312 17.51 8.11 -12.61
CA PRO A 312 16.53 7.11 -12.18
C PRO A 312 17.24 5.84 -11.72
N THR A 313 16.49 4.90 -11.14
CA THR A 313 17.07 3.60 -10.77
C THR A 313 17.72 2.91 -11.97
N LEU A 314 18.89 2.29 -11.76
CA LEU A 314 19.56 1.49 -12.79
C LEU A 314 19.43 -0.02 -12.52
N ASN A 315 18.75 -0.40 -11.46
CA ASN A 315 18.49 -1.78 -11.07
C ASN A 315 17.15 -2.31 -11.63
N HIS A 316 16.54 -1.58 -12.59
CA HIS A 316 15.27 -1.94 -13.20
C HIS A 316 15.25 -1.46 -14.66
N ASP A 317 14.72 -2.28 -15.58
CA ASP A 317 14.76 -2.04 -17.03
C ASP A 317 14.15 -0.69 -17.44
N ILE A 318 13.01 -0.34 -16.87
CA ILE A 318 12.37 0.96 -17.15
C ILE A 318 13.24 2.13 -16.68
N GLY A 319 13.90 1.99 -15.56
CA GLY A 319 14.83 3.02 -15.07
C GLY A 319 16.06 3.18 -15.97
N VAL A 320 16.63 2.07 -16.46
CA VAL A 320 17.72 2.10 -17.46
C VAL A 320 17.24 2.78 -18.74
N LEU A 321 16.05 2.46 -19.25
CA LEU A 321 15.47 3.09 -20.43
C LEU A 321 15.33 4.61 -20.24
N LEU A 322 14.77 5.04 -19.11
CA LEU A 322 14.57 6.45 -18.77
C LEU A 322 15.92 7.17 -18.62
N ALA A 323 16.94 6.53 -18.02
CA ALA A 323 18.30 7.08 -17.90
C ALA A 323 18.96 7.28 -19.27
N LEU A 324 18.82 6.33 -20.17
CA LEU A 324 19.35 6.43 -21.54
C LEU A 324 18.69 7.57 -22.33
N ARG A 325 17.40 7.78 -22.14
CA ARG A 325 16.62 8.76 -22.90
C ARG A 325 16.68 10.15 -22.32
N PHE A 326 16.50 10.28 -21.01
CA PHE A 326 16.33 11.55 -20.31
C PHE A 326 17.51 11.91 -19.38
N ARG A 327 18.41 10.97 -19.11
CA ARG A 327 19.50 11.15 -18.14
C ARG A 327 18.95 11.53 -16.76
N CYS A 328 19.36 12.69 -16.23
CA CYS A 328 18.89 13.20 -14.92
C CYS A 328 17.61 14.05 -15.02
N HIS A 329 16.98 14.15 -16.19
CA HIS A 329 15.82 14.99 -16.45
C HIS A 329 14.60 14.16 -16.86
N VAL A 330 14.36 13.08 -16.14
CA VAL A 330 13.17 12.24 -16.40
C VAL A 330 11.91 13.02 -16.08
N PRO A 331 10.91 13.03 -16.98
CA PRO A 331 9.61 13.63 -16.72
C PRO A 331 8.93 13.02 -15.49
N ASP A 332 8.17 13.83 -14.76
CA ASP A 332 7.56 13.40 -13.48
C ASP A 332 6.36 12.50 -13.68
N ILE A 333 5.58 12.72 -14.74
CA ILE A 333 4.39 11.93 -15.08
C ILE A 333 4.72 11.03 -16.26
N ILE A 334 4.70 9.73 -16.04
CA ILE A 334 4.99 8.71 -17.05
C ILE A 334 3.71 7.94 -17.37
N TYR A 335 3.35 7.92 -18.64
CA TYR A 335 2.23 7.15 -19.15
C TYR A 335 2.72 6.07 -20.13
N ASP A 336 2.21 4.87 -20.04
CA ASP A 336 2.59 3.78 -20.93
C ASP A 336 2.01 3.89 -22.35
N GLY A 337 1.01 4.75 -22.53
CA GLY A 337 0.37 4.98 -23.83
C GLY A 337 -0.62 3.88 -24.23
N MET A 338 -1.14 3.11 -23.29
CA MET A 338 -2.10 2.02 -23.51
C MET A 338 -3.52 2.40 -23.05
N PRO A 339 -4.27 3.21 -23.82
CA PRO A 339 -5.64 3.53 -23.48
C PRO A 339 -6.55 2.31 -23.65
N ASP A 340 -7.65 2.26 -22.88
CA ASP A 340 -8.61 1.18 -22.98
C ASP A 340 -9.38 1.22 -24.31
N PRO A 341 -9.17 0.24 -25.23
CA PRO A 341 -9.78 0.26 -26.55
C PRO A 341 -11.31 0.10 -26.54
N ARG A 342 -11.89 -0.37 -25.44
CA ARG A 342 -13.34 -0.51 -25.29
C ARG A 342 -14.07 0.83 -25.32
N TYR A 343 -13.36 1.91 -25.01
CA TYR A 343 -13.90 3.27 -25.02
C TYR A 343 -13.62 4.04 -26.31
N ALA A 344 -12.94 3.44 -27.28
CA ALA A 344 -12.69 4.07 -28.57
C ALA A 344 -14.00 4.30 -29.34
N ASN A 345 -14.19 5.52 -29.86
CA ASN A 345 -15.27 5.86 -30.78
C ASN A 345 -15.00 5.25 -32.19
N ALA A 346 -15.92 5.45 -33.13
CA ALA A 346 -15.80 4.92 -34.49
C ALA A 346 -14.52 5.42 -35.22
N ASP A 347 -13.97 6.55 -34.83
CA ASP A 347 -12.75 7.13 -35.40
C ASP A 347 -11.47 6.67 -34.65
N GLY A 348 -11.62 5.77 -33.67
CA GLY A 348 -10.51 5.26 -32.88
C GLY A 348 -10.05 6.20 -31.74
N GLN A 349 -10.76 7.32 -31.50
CA GLN A 349 -10.41 8.27 -30.45
C GLN A 349 -11.06 7.88 -29.12
N ILE A 350 -10.32 8.06 -28.02
CA ILE A 350 -10.83 7.86 -26.66
C ILE A 350 -11.43 9.19 -26.17
N PRO A 351 -12.69 9.22 -25.71
CA PRO A 351 -13.32 10.43 -25.14
C PRO A 351 -12.54 10.99 -23.96
N ALA A 352 -12.63 12.28 -23.71
CA ALA A 352 -11.87 12.97 -22.65
C ALA A 352 -12.16 12.37 -21.26
N ASP A 353 -13.40 11.97 -20.96
CA ASP A 353 -13.80 11.38 -19.70
C ASP A 353 -13.31 9.93 -19.50
N ARG A 354 -12.61 9.35 -20.49
CA ARG A 354 -12.10 7.96 -20.48
C ARG A 354 -10.59 7.85 -20.62
N ARG A 355 -9.90 8.94 -20.88
CA ARG A 355 -8.44 8.94 -21.05
C ARG A 355 -7.74 9.56 -19.84
N LEU A 356 -6.42 9.64 -19.91
CA LEU A 356 -5.61 10.44 -18.99
C LEU A 356 -5.84 11.93 -19.27
N CYS A 357 -6.17 12.70 -18.23
CA CYS A 357 -6.25 14.14 -18.26
C CYS A 357 -5.28 14.77 -17.28
N LEU A 358 -4.56 15.81 -17.72
CA LEU A 358 -3.60 16.57 -16.92
C LEU A 358 -4.03 18.03 -16.85
N GLU A 359 -4.03 18.62 -15.65
CA GLU A 359 -4.41 20.02 -15.47
C GLU A 359 -3.67 20.65 -14.29
N ASN A 360 -3.09 21.83 -14.47
CA ASN A 360 -2.49 22.66 -13.41
C ASN A 360 -1.45 21.93 -12.52
N ASN A 361 -0.69 20.98 -13.04
CA ASN A 361 0.37 20.32 -12.26
C ASN A 361 1.65 21.18 -12.30
N LEU A 362 2.01 21.75 -11.15
CA LEU A 362 3.15 22.66 -11.06
C LEU A 362 4.47 21.89 -11.20
N ASN A 363 5.34 22.36 -12.09
CA ASN A 363 6.66 21.81 -12.42
C ASN A 363 6.66 20.37 -12.97
N ALA A 364 5.52 19.80 -13.31
CA ALA A 364 5.44 18.45 -13.86
C ALA A 364 5.96 18.40 -15.30
N GLY A 365 6.85 17.45 -15.59
CA GLY A 365 7.10 17.02 -16.95
C GLY A 365 6.26 15.78 -17.28
N TYR A 366 5.88 15.61 -18.54
CA TYR A 366 5.09 14.47 -19.03
C TYR A 366 5.84 13.66 -20.08
N VAL A 367 5.64 12.35 -20.09
CA VAL A 367 6.05 11.48 -21.19
C VAL A 367 5.04 10.35 -21.40
N ASN A 368 4.67 10.16 -22.67
CA ASN A 368 3.96 9.00 -23.18
C ASN A 368 4.97 8.07 -23.83
N LEU A 369 5.12 6.85 -23.29
CA LEU A 369 6.06 5.84 -23.77
C LEU A 369 5.56 5.14 -25.03
N ASP A 370 4.24 5.17 -25.31
CA ASP A 370 3.59 4.49 -26.44
C ASP A 370 4.13 3.05 -26.62
N ILE A 371 4.02 2.24 -25.53
CA ILE A 371 4.69 0.94 -25.46
C ILE A 371 4.25 -0.02 -26.56
N SER A 372 3.00 0.03 -26.98
CA SER A 372 2.48 -0.81 -28.07
C SER A 372 3.22 -0.61 -29.39
N LYS A 373 3.65 0.63 -29.65
CA LYS A 373 4.38 1.01 -30.86
C LYS A 373 5.88 0.85 -30.71
N ASN A 374 6.42 1.20 -29.53
CA ASN A 374 7.86 1.32 -29.33
C ASN A 374 8.52 0.04 -28.86
N PHE A 375 7.80 -0.90 -28.23
CA PHE A 375 8.39 -2.08 -27.58
C PHE A 375 7.99 -3.43 -28.23
N ASN A 376 7.54 -3.42 -29.44
CA ASN A 376 7.15 -4.63 -30.18
C ASN A 376 8.33 -5.45 -30.76
N LYS A 377 9.58 -4.95 -30.63
CA LYS A 377 10.80 -5.59 -31.14
C LYS A 377 11.94 -5.40 -30.16
N TRP A 378 12.87 -6.37 -30.10
CA TRP A 378 14.02 -6.37 -29.18
C TRP A 378 14.91 -5.11 -29.28
N TYR A 379 14.98 -4.43 -30.42
CA TYR A 379 15.75 -3.21 -30.62
C TYR A 379 14.96 -1.92 -30.42
N SER A 380 13.67 -2.03 -30.13
CA SER A 380 12.79 -0.88 -30.01
C SER A 380 13.23 0.16 -28.96
N PRO A 381 13.78 -0.22 -27.78
CA PRO A 381 14.21 0.77 -26.80
C PRO A 381 15.24 1.78 -27.32
N PHE A 382 16.08 1.37 -28.28
CA PHE A 382 17.12 2.23 -28.85
C PHE A 382 16.61 3.26 -29.87
N ILE A 383 15.47 2.98 -30.50
CA ILE A 383 14.87 3.81 -31.55
C ILE A 383 13.49 4.37 -31.17
N ALA A 384 13.05 4.14 -29.92
CA ALA A 384 11.77 4.58 -29.42
C ALA A 384 11.62 6.10 -29.55
N SER A 385 10.44 6.53 -30.01
CA SER A 385 10.04 7.93 -30.08
C SER A 385 8.94 8.16 -29.06
N PHE A 386 9.29 8.78 -27.94
CA PHE A 386 8.35 9.11 -26.87
C PHE A 386 7.76 10.50 -27.11
N SER A 387 6.47 10.65 -26.86
CA SER A 387 5.82 11.97 -26.88
C SER A 387 5.96 12.63 -25.52
N THR A 388 6.39 13.88 -25.52
CA THR A 388 6.41 14.77 -24.35
C THR A 388 5.42 15.92 -24.51
N ASP A 389 4.46 15.78 -25.43
CA ASP A 389 3.42 16.77 -25.69
C ASP A 389 2.27 16.62 -24.68
N GLU A 390 2.21 17.50 -23.71
CA GLU A 390 1.17 17.52 -22.67
C GLU A 390 -0.21 17.87 -23.24
N ASP A 391 -0.28 18.52 -24.42
CA ASP A 391 -1.56 18.86 -25.07
C ASP A 391 -2.37 17.62 -25.43
N GLU A 392 -1.71 16.45 -25.60
CA GLU A 392 -2.39 15.16 -25.76
C GLU A 392 -3.31 14.81 -24.57
N CYS A 393 -2.98 15.30 -23.39
CA CYS A 393 -3.69 15.04 -22.13
C CYS A 393 -4.41 16.29 -21.57
N ASN A 394 -4.45 17.39 -22.32
CA ASN A 394 -5.12 18.63 -21.90
C ASN A 394 -6.65 18.44 -21.93
N CYS A 395 -7.20 17.98 -20.83
CA CYS A 395 -8.63 17.81 -20.60
C CYS A 395 -8.91 17.81 -19.10
N SER A 396 -10.19 17.98 -18.74
CA SER A 396 -10.66 17.88 -17.36
C SER A 396 -11.71 16.77 -17.23
N GLN A 397 -11.86 16.24 -16.05
CA GLN A 397 -12.89 15.23 -15.73
C GLN A 397 -13.77 15.70 -14.58
N THR A 398 -14.93 15.07 -14.45
CA THR A 398 -15.79 15.31 -13.29
C THR A 398 -15.14 14.73 -12.03
N PRO A 399 -14.94 15.52 -10.96
CA PRO A 399 -14.35 15.05 -9.72
C PRO A 399 -15.08 13.84 -9.14
N ILE A 400 -14.33 12.92 -8.58
CA ILE A 400 -14.87 11.74 -7.90
C ILE A 400 -15.47 12.17 -6.56
N SER A 401 -16.64 11.63 -6.22
CA SER A 401 -17.31 11.92 -4.94
C SER A 401 -16.51 11.38 -3.76
N ALA A 402 -16.49 12.14 -2.66
CA ALA A 402 -15.86 11.71 -1.42
C ALA A 402 -16.46 10.40 -0.86
N VAL A 403 -15.60 9.57 -0.32
CA VAL A 403 -16.00 8.35 0.37
C VAL A 403 -16.75 8.71 1.66
N LYS A 404 -17.82 7.96 1.92
CA LYS A 404 -18.56 8.03 3.19
C LYS A 404 -18.52 6.65 3.82
N LEU A 405 -18.00 6.59 5.04
CA LEU A 405 -17.97 5.35 5.81
C LEU A 405 -19.26 5.20 6.64
N ASN A 406 -19.68 3.97 6.78
CA ASN A 406 -20.76 3.59 7.70
C ASN A 406 -20.14 2.87 8.91
N ILE A 407 -19.38 3.61 9.70
CA ILE A 407 -18.74 3.16 10.95
C ILE A 407 -19.27 4.00 12.11
N ILE A 408 -19.30 3.42 13.30
CA ILE A 408 -19.57 4.18 14.53
C ILE A 408 -18.24 4.87 14.92
N GLU A 409 -18.27 6.19 15.00
CA GLU A 409 -17.15 7.00 15.51
C GLU A 409 -17.05 6.92 17.04
#